data_07bb338a12cc9059aee4360aa2d2ef5e
#
_entry.id   07bb338a12cc9059aee4360aa2d2ef5e
#
_cell.length_a   1.000
_cell.length_b   1.000
_cell.length_c   1.000
_cell.angle_alpha   90.00
_cell.angle_beta   90.00
_cell.angle_gamma   90.00
#
_symmetry.space_group_name_H-M   'P 1'
#
loop_
_entity.id
_entity.type
_entity.pdbx_description
1 polymer ?
#
loop_
_entity_poly.entity_id
_entity_poly.type
_entity_poly.pdbx_seq_one_letter_code
_entity_poly.pdbx_strand_id
1 'polypeptide(L)'
;MNAISQINKAEAEEPVLELIEMPWGFRIRPADMKAKASDAIIEWGLTILGIAFLLAAFGQWILPGSLYTGDAIMIKFVLTCILGLAGGILLSVSARGFRPEVQVDRVRHEIRFVSRNPRGRGQVLASVDLDQIIGVGITRSLSGKDCHCLIYLIDGEKPLRIATGVESEIRRVRKKMDDFVKPASDRLAAKMAASAA
;
A
#
# COMPACT_ATOMS: atom_id res chain seq x y z
N MET A 1 -18.40 34.31 -26.23
CA MET A 1 -17.62 33.11 -25.82
C MET A 1 -17.86 32.91 -24.34
N ASN A 2 -18.55 31.84 -23.97
CA ASN A 2 -19.31 31.73 -22.73
C ASN A 2 -18.41 31.38 -21.53
N ALA A 3 -18.45 32.21 -20.49
CA ALA A 3 -17.83 31.96 -19.19
C ALA A 3 -18.28 30.64 -18.55
N ILE A 4 -19.46 30.14 -18.89
CA ILE A 4 -20.01 28.85 -18.44
C ILE A 4 -19.22 27.64 -18.97
N SER A 5 -18.60 27.76 -20.17
CA SER A 5 -17.78 26.65 -20.72
C SER A 5 -16.40 26.56 -20.05
N GLN A 6 -15.95 27.63 -19.42
CA GLN A 6 -14.69 27.61 -18.65
C GLN A 6 -14.88 27.07 -17.23
N ILE A 7 -16.05 27.25 -16.64
CA ILE A 7 -16.39 26.72 -15.32
C ILE A 7 -16.48 25.18 -15.36
N ASN A 8 -17.06 24.62 -16.44
CA ASN A 8 -17.14 23.15 -16.60
C ASN A 8 -15.82 22.48 -16.98
N LYS A 9 -14.78 23.25 -17.37
CA LYS A 9 -13.46 22.70 -17.70
C LYS A 9 -12.50 22.70 -16.52
N ALA A 10 -12.85 23.39 -15.43
CA ALA A 10 -12.01 23.50 -14.24
C ALA A 10 -12.26 22.39 -13.21
N GLU A 11 -13.22 21.49 -13.41
CA GLU A 11 -13.66 20.53 -12.39
C GLU A 11 -13.57 19.05 -12.78
N ALA A 12 -12.83 18.72 -13.83
CA ALA A 12 -12.40 17.35 -14.02
C ALA A 12 -11.01 17.16 -13.42
N GLU A 13 -10.82 17.49 -12.14
CA GLU A 13 -9.68 16.94 -11.39
C GLU A 13 -9.80 15.43 -11.47
N GLU A 14 -8.79 14.81 -12.10
CA GLU A 14 -8.70 13.34 -12.17
C GLU A 14 -8.85 12.79 -10.74
N PRO A 15 -9.70 11.79 -10.53
CA PRO A 15 -9.96 11.27 -9.20
C PRO A 15 -8.63 10.77 -8.60
N VAL A 16 -8.26 11.33 -7.45
CA VAL A 16 -7.04 10.96 -6.72
C VAL A 16 -7.22 9.61 -6.01
N LEU A 17 -8.48 9.26 -5.70
CA LEU A 17 -8.84 8.02 -5.02
C LEU A 17 -9.86 7.22 -5.83
N GLU A 18 -9.58 5.94 -5.99
CA GLU A 18 -10.51 4.98 -6.58
C GLU A 18 -11.10 4.09 -5.47
N LEU A 19 -12.42 4.13 -5.37
CA LEU A 19 -13.18 3.32 -4.43
C LEU A 19 -13.90 2.22 -5.21
N ILE A 20 -13.46 0.98 -5.03
CA ILE A 20 -13.97 -0.19 -5.74
C ILE A 20 -14.80 -1.04 -4.79
N GLU A 21 -16.06 -1.27 -5.16
CA GLU A 21 -16.93 -2.17 -4.41
C GLU A 21 -16.64 -3.63 -4.74
N MET A 22 -16.68 -4.45 -3.72
CA MET A 22 -16.47 -5.90 -3.81
C MET A 22 -17.60 -6.63 -3.06
N PRO A 23 -17.90 -7.88 -3.38
CA PRO A 23 -18.94 -8.66 -2.67
C PRO A 23 -18.68 -8.77 -1.16
N TRP A 24 -17.42 -8.70 -0.74
CA TRP A 24 -17.02 -8.82 0.66
C TRP A 24 -16.79 -7.46 1.36
N GLY A 25 -16.87 -6.32 0.63
CA GLY A 25 -16.62 -5.01 1.19
C GLY A 25 -16.22 -3.99 0.13
N PHE A 26 -15.18 -3.21 0.38
CA PHE A 26 -14.64 -2.26 -0.61
C PHE A 26 -13.14 -2.06 -0.47
N ARG A 27 -12.53 -1.52 -1.54
CA ARG A 27 -11.11 -1.17 -1.59
C ARG A 27 -10.94 0.30 -1.86
N ILE A 28 -9.94 0.87 -1.21
CA ILE A 28 -9.51 2.26 -1.42
C ILE A 28 -8.09 2.19 -1.97
N ARG A 29 -7.87 2.79 -3.14
CA ARG A 29 -6.54 2.87 -3.74
C ARG A 29 -6.32 4.22 -4.40
N PRO A 30 -5.07 4.68 -4.51
CA PRO A 30 -4.76 5.87 -5.31
C PRO A 30 -5.15 5.64 -6.78
N ALA A 31 -5.84 6.62 -7.37
CA ALA A 31 -6.24 6.58 -8.78
C ALA A 31 -5.16 7.10 -9.72
N ASP A 32 -4.16 7.82 -9.20
CA ASP A 32 -3.13 8.50 -10.00
C ASP A 32 -2.40 7.54 -10.94
N MET A 33 -2.64 7.72 -12.25
CA MET A 33 -2.05 6.94 -13.33
C MET A 33 -0.55 7.16 -13.45
N LYS A 34 -0.05 8.37 -13.16
CA LYS A 34 1.39 8.69 -13.23
C LYS A 34 2.16 8.01 -12.11
N ALA A 35 1.62 8.04 -10.89
CA ALA A 35 2.18 7.30 -9.77
C ALA A 35 2.20 5.79 -10.05
N LYS A 36 1.13 5.23 -10.64
CA LYS A 36 1.07 3.82 -11.04
C LYS A 36 2.14 3.44 -12.07
N ALA A 37 2.44 4.33 -13.03
CA ALA A 37 3.46 4.09 -14.04
C ALA A 37 4.87 4.17 -13.45
N SER A 38 5.15 5.18 -12.62
CA SER A 38 6.46 5.33 -11.96
C SER A 38 6.77 4.15 -11.04
N ASP A 39 5.80 3.69 -10.24
CA ASP A 39 5.95 2.53 -9.37
C ASP A 39 6.27 1.27 -10.17
N ALA A 40 5.58 1.07 -11.31
CA ALA A 40 5.86 -0.06 -12.19
C ALA A 40 7.28 -0.01 -12.76
N ILE A 41 7.76 1.16 -13.19
CA ILE A 41 9.11 1.33 -13.72
C ILE A 41 10.15 1.02 -12.64
N ILE A 42 9.95 1.50 -11.41
CA ILE A 42 10.84 1.23 -10.29
C ILE A 42 10.87 -0.28 -9.98
N GLU A 43 9.72 -0.93 -9.89
CA GLU A 43 9.63 -2.37 -9.61
C GLU A 43 10.32 -3.22 -10.69
N TRP A 44 10.10 -2.89 -11.98
CA TRP A 44 10.78 -3.56 -13.09
C TRP A 44 12.28 -3.29 -13.07
N GLY A 45 12.71 -2.06 -12.80
CA GLY A 45 14.11 -1.70 -12.66
C GLY A 45 14.82 -2.49 -11.56
N LEU A 46 14.21 -2.57 -10.37
CA LEU A 46 14.72 -3.36 -9.26
C LEU A 46 14.78 -4.86 -9.58
N THR A 47 13.77 -5.37 -10.30
CA THR A 47 13.75 -6.78 -10.73
C THR A 47 14.89 -7.10 -11.69
N ILE A 48 15.07 -6.28 -12.73
CA ILE A 48 16.13 -6.45 -13.73
C ILE A 48 17.50 -6.34 -13.06
N LEU A 49 17.70 -5.34 -12.22
CA LEU A 49 18.96 -5.14 -11.50
C LEU A 49 19.27 -6.32 -10.55
N GLY A 50 18.25 -6.81 -9.83
CA GLY A 50 18.38 -7.97 -8.94
C GLY A 50 18.79 -9.23 -9.72
N ILE A 51 18.16 -9.48 -10.88
CA ILE A 51 18.52 -10.60 -11.75
C ILE A 51 19.95 -10.42 -12.30
N ALA A 52 20.34 -9.21 -12.71
CA ALA A 52 21.67 -8.94 -13.20
C ALA A 52 22.74 -9.22 -12.14
N PHE A 53 22.50 -8.87 -10.88
CA PHE A 53 23.41 -9.19 -9.77
C PHE A 53 23.53 -10.70 -9.52
N LEU A 54 22.43 -11.44 -9.60
CA LEU A 54 22.47 -12.89 -9.48
C LEU A 54 23.23 -13.54 -10.65
N LEU A 55 22.98 -13.07 -11.88
CA LEU A 55 23.72 -13.54 -13.05
C LEU A 55 25.21 -13.23 -12.95
N ALA A 56 25.60 -12.06 -12.44
CA ALA A 56 26.98 -11.71 -12.20
C ALA A 56 27.60 -12.58 -11.09
N ALA A 57 26.87 -12.85 -10.00
CA ALA A 57 27.31 -13.69 -8.90
C ALA A 57 27.65 -15.11 -9.35
N PHE A 58 26.81 -15.71 -10.17
CA PHE A 58 27.03 -17.07 -10.69
C PHE A 58 27.86 -17.09 -11.97
N GLY A 59 27.72 -16.10 -12.83
CA GLY A 59 28.41 -16.03 -14.12
C GLY A 59 29.92 -16.05 -14.00
N GLN A 60 30.49 -15.42 -12.96
CA GLN A 60 31.94 -15.44 -12.71
C GLN A 60 32.53 -16.85 -12.50
N TRP A 61 31.69 -17.84 -12.18
CA TRP A 61 32.12 -19.24 -12.02
C TRP A 61 32.11 -20.03 -13.32
N ILE A 62 31.30 -19.63 -14.28
CA ILE A 62 31.04 -20.37 -15.53
C ILE A 62 31.85 -19.80 -16.71
N LEU A 63 32.29 -18.54 -16.63
CA LEU A 63 33.01 -17.87 -17.71
C LEU A 63 34.32 -18.58 -18.06
N PRO A 64 34.60 -18.77 -19.38
CA PRO A 64 35.89 -19.30 -19.83
C PRO A 64 37.05 -18.45 -19.30
N GLY A 65 38.13 -19.10 -18.85
CA GLY A 65 39.28 -18.42 -18.25
C GLY A 65 39.15 -18.08 -16.79
N SER A 66 38.12 -18.58 -16.11
CA SER A 66 37.97 -18.44 -14.66
C SER A 66 39.16 -19.09 -13.91
N LEU A 67 39.83 -18.28 -13.09
CA LEU A 67 40.90 -18.79 -12.19
C LEU A 67 40.27 -19.48 -10.98
N TYR A 68 40.71 -20.71 -10.72
CA TYR A 68 40.23 -21.53 -9.58
C TYR A 68 41.38 -21.83 -8.57
N THR A 69 42.41 -20.98 -8.51
CA THR A 69 43.58 -21.20 -7.68
C THR A 69 43.81 -20.09 -6.66
N GLY A 70 44.23 -20.44 -5.48
CA GLY A 70 44.73 -19.55 -4.45
C GLY A 70 43.71 -18.44 -4.05
N ASP A 71 44.23 -17.23 -3.92
CA ASP A 71 43.48 -16.07 -3.45
C ASP A 71 42.29 -15.69 -4.37
N ALA A 72 42.34 -16.06 -5.65
CA ALA A 72 41.27 -15.79 -6.61
C ALA A 72 39.94 -16.47 -6.24
N ILE A 73 39.98 -17.68 -5.66
CA ILE A 73 38.76 -18.38 -5.21
C ILE A 73 38.12 -17.62 -4.04
N MET A 74 38.92 -17.14 -3.09
CA MET A 74 38.44 -16.40 -1.93
C MET A 74 37.73 -15.13 -2.34
N ILE A 75 38.34 -14.35 -3.24
CA ILE A 75 37.76 -13.12 -3.78
C ILE A 75 36.43 -13.42 -4.51
N LYS A 76 36.38 -14.43 -5.36
CA LYS A 76 35.16 -14.85 -6.05
C LYS A 76 34.05 -15.24 -5.09
N PHE A 77 34.37 -16.00 -4.03
CA PHE A 77 33.42 -16.42 -3.03
C PHE A 77 32.80 -15.20 -2.31
N VAL A 78 33.65 -14.28 -1.85
CA VAL A 78 33.19 -13.03 -1.20
C VAL A 78 32.31 -12.23 -2.16
N LEU A 79 32.72 -12.06 -3.41
CA LEU A 79 31.96 -11.32 -4.43
C LEU A 79 30.62 -12.00 -4.73
N THR A 80 30.59 -13.34 -4.82
CA THR A 80 29.34 -14.11 -4.99
C THR A 80 28.37 -13.87 -3.82
N CYS A 81 28.85 -13.88 -2.58
CA CYS A 81 28.03 -13.61 -1.42
C CYS A 81 27.47 -12.19 -1.44
N ILE A 82 28.29 -11.18 -1.73
CA ILE A 82 27.86 -9.78 -1.78
C ILE A 82 26.80 -9.57 -2.89
N LEU A 83 27.11 -10.01 -4.11
CA LEU A 83 26.21 -9.85 -5.25
C LEU A 83 24.93 -10.69 -5.09
N GLY A 84 25.05 -11.91 -4.55
CA GLY A 84 23.92 -12.78 -4.27
C GLY A 84 22.96 -12.17 -3.24
N LEU A 85 23.49 -11.66 -2.13
CA LEU A 85 22.70 -10.98 -1.12
C LEU A 85 22.06 -9.71 -1.66
N ALA A 86 22.82 -8.87 -2.37
CA ALA A 86 22.29 -7.64 -2.97
C ALA A 86 21.17 -7.96 -3.97
N GLY A 87 21.37 -8.93 -4.88
CA GLY A 87 20.36 -9.39 -5.83
C GLY A 87 19.11 -9.94 -5.13
N GLY A 88 19.29 -10.76 -4.10
CA GLY A 88 18.17 -11.29 -3.30
C GLY A 88 17.35 -10.21 -2.59
N ILE A 89 18.00 -9.21 -2.00
CA ILE A 89 17.35 -8.07 -1.37
C ILE A 89 16.54 -7.28 -2.40
N LEU A 90 17.12 -6.93 -3.56
CA LEU A 90 16.45 -6.18 -4.62
C LEU A 90 15.20 -6.91 -5.14
N LEU A 91 15.30 -8.23 -5.37
CA LEU A 91 14.16 -9.04 -5.79
C LEU A 91 13.09 -9.12 -4.71
N SER A 92 13.49 -9.22 -3.44
CA SER A 92 12.54 -9.25 -2.31
C SER A 92 11.79 -7.93 -2.16
N VAL A 93 12.48 -6.80 -2.32
CA VAL A 93 11.86 -5.46 -2.30
C VAL A 93 10.91 -5.29 -3.49
N SER A 94 11.34 -5.66 -4.71
CA SER A 94 10.49 -5.61 -5.89
C SER A 94 9.23 -6.50 -5.76
N ALA A 95 9.36 -7.67 -5.13
CA ALA A 95 8.25 -8.60 -4.95
C ALA A 95 7.17 -8.09 -3.99
N ARG A 96 7.53 -7.26 -3.00
CA ARG A 96 6.56 -6.68 -2.06
C ARG A 96 5.58 -5.74 -2.73
N GLY A 97 6.02 -5.01 -3.76
CA GLY A 97 5.25 -3.98 -4.44
C GLY A 97 5.20 -2.66 -3.67
N PHE A 98 4.88 -1.58 -4.38
CA PHE A 98 4.86 -0.21 -3.83
C PHE A 98 3.47 0.43 -3.84
N ARG A 99 2.42 -0.31 -4.25
CA ARG A 99 1.05 0.23 -4.38
C ARG A 99 0.27 -0.01 -3.09
N PRO A 100 0.10 1.02 -2.25
CA PRO A 100 -0.72 0.89 -1.07
C PRO A 100 -2.21 0.77 -1.44
N GLU A 101 -2.88 -0.17 -0.83
CA GLU A 101 -4.32 -0.39 -0.96
C GLU A 101 -4.89 -0.65 0.43
N VAL A 102 -6.00 -0.03 0.75
CA VAL A 102 -6.74 -0.33 1.97
C VAL A 102 -7.98 -1.13 1.60
N GLN A 103 -8.15 -2.28 2.20
CA GLN A 103 -9.28 -3.18 2.00
C GLN A 103 -10.11 -3.22 3.27
N VAL A 104 -11.39 -2.93 3.15
CA VAL A 104 -12.36 -3.04 4.24
C VAL A 104 -13.20 -4.28 3.99
N ASP A 105 -12.98 -5.31 4.80
CA ASP A 105 -13.62 -6.60 4.67
C ASP A 105 -14.76 -6.72 5.68
N ARG A 106 -16.00 -6.71 5.17
CA ARG A 106 -17.20 -6.84 5.99
C ARG A 106 -17.41 -8.27 6.50
N VAL A 107 -16.98 -9.26 5.73
CA VAL A 107 -17.19 -10.68 6.08
C VAL A 107 -16.26 -11.09 7.21
N ARG A 108 -15.01 -10.60 7.16
CA ARG A 108 -14.01 -10.88 8.19
C ARG A 108 -13.97 -9.87 9.32
N HIS A 109 -14.75 -8.77 9.21
CA HIS A 109 -14.75 -7.65 10.16
C HIS A 109 -13.38 -7.02 10.40
N GLU A 110 -12.58 -6.86 9.34
CA GLU A 110 -11.24 -6.29 9.45
C GLU A 110 -10.92 -5.27 8.34
N ILE A 111 -10.06 -4.31 8.67
CA ILE A 111 -9.41 -3.43 7.70
C ILE A 111 -8.00 -3.94 7.47
N ARG A 112 -7.66 -4.22 6.22
CA ARG A 112 -6.34 -4.66 5.82
C ARG A 112 -5.61 -3.58 5.06
N PHE A 113 -4.38 -3.33 5.47
CA PHE A 113 -3.43 -2.52 4.73
C PHE A 113 -2.61 -3.47 3.85
N VAL A 114 -2.76 -3.34 2.56
CA VAL A 114 -2.16 -4.24 1.57
C VAL A 114 -1.21 -3.45 0.69
N SER A 115 -0.02 -3.98 0.47
CA SER A 115 0.84 -3.52 -0.61
C SER A 115 0.71 -4.47 -1.79
N ARG A 116 0.48 -3.92 -2.97
CA ARG A 116 0.25 -4.71 -4.18
C ARG A 116 1.32 -4.46 -5.22
N ASN A 117 1.80 -5.52 -5.85
CA ASN A 117 2.73 -5.44 -6.97
C ASN A 117 1.96 -5.32 -8.31
N PRO A 118 2.62 -4.95 -9.44
CA PRO A 118 2.00 -4.84 -10.76
C PRO A 118 1.36 -6.12 -11.24
N ARG A 119 1.84 -7.29 -10.78
CA ARG A 119 1.30 -8.61 -11.10
C ARG A 119 0.01 -8.95 -10.33
N GLY A 120 -0.50 -8.00 -9.53
CA GLY A 120 -1.74 -8.15 -8.79
C GLY A 120 -1.64 -8.95 -7.49
N ARG A 121 -0.48 -9.47 -7.13
CA ARG A 121 -0.25 -10.13 -5.85
C ARG A 121 -0.17 -9.07 -4.75
N GLY A 122 -0.97 -9.22 -3.70
CA GLY A 122 -0.99 -8.33 -2.55
C GLY A 122 -0.38 -9.00 -1.32
N GLN A 123 0.46 -8.26 -0.60
CA GLN A 123 0.94 -8.66 0.72
C GLN A 123 0.22 -7.83 1.77
N VAL A 124 -0.42 -8.47 2.73
CA VAL A 124 -1.02 -7.79 3.89
C VAL A 124 0.12 -7.32 4.79
N LEU A 125 0.20 -6.01 5.01
CA LEU A 125 1.20 -5.38 5.87
C LEU A 125 0.71 -5.30 7.32
N ALA A 126 -0.58 -4.98 7.49
CA ALA A 126 -1.23 -4.91 8.79
C ALA A 126 -2.73 -5.18 8.61
N SER A 127 -3.37 -5.68 9.65
CA SER A 127 -4.83 -5.78 9.75
C SER A 127 -5.28 -5.20 11.09
N VAL A 128 -6.45 -4.57 11.07
CA VAL A 128 -7.09 -3.96 12.24
C VAL A 128 -8.52 -4.46 12.27
N ASP A 129 -8.95 -4.94 13.42
CA ASP A 129 -10.31 -5.41 13.63
C ASP A 129 -11.28 -4.22 13.64
N LEU A 130 -12.44 -4.33 12.97
CA LEU A 130 -13.45 -3.27 12.97
C LEU A 130 -13.97 -2.98 14.38
N ASP A 131 -13.96 -3.99 15.25
CA ASP A 131 -14.38 -3.84 16.65
C ASP A 131 -13.40 -2.99 17.50
N GLN A 132 -12.17 -2.79 17.03
CA GLN A 132 -11.17 -1.92 17.67
C GLN A 132 -11.30 -0.44 17.25
N ILE A 133 -12.19 -0.12 16.32
CA ILE A 133 -12.33 1.22 15.77
C ILE A 133 -13.42 1.98 16.50
N ILE A 134 -13.06 3.09 17.13
CA ILE A 134 -13.99 4.00 17.81
C ILE A 134 -14.71 4.90 16.81
N GLY A 135 -14.01 5.33 15.76
CA GLY A 135 -14.59 6.27 14.80
C GLY A 135 -13.67 6.62 13.65
N VAL A 136 -14.24 7.36 12.70
CA VAL A 136 -13.57 7.82 11.49
C VAL A 136 -13.55 9.35 11.45
N GLY A 137 -12.38 9.95 11.33
CA GLY A 137 -12.20 11.40 11.27
C GLY A 137 -11.59 11.88 9.96
N ILE A 138 -11.71 13.18 9.73
CA ILE A 138 -11.04 13.86 8.62
C ILE A 138 -10.12 14.94 9.22
N THR A 139 -8.87 14.96 8.77
CA THR A 139 -7.91 15.99 9.13
C THR A 139 -7.35 16.63 7.88
N ARG A 140 -7.19 17.94 7.87
CA ARG A 140 -6.52 18.65 6.78
C ARG A 140 -5.01 18.55 6.93
N SER A 141 -4.30 18.39 5.81
CA SER A 141 -2.85 18.47 5.77
C SER A 141 -2.38 19.88 6.13
N LEU A 142 -1.19 19.99 6.72
CA LEU A 142 -0.56 21.27 7.01
C LEU A 142 -0.36 22.11 5.73
N SER A 143 -0.25 21.48 4.55
CA SER A 143 -0.16 22.17 3.25
C SER A 143 -1.51 22.76 2.80
N GLY A 144 -2.62 22.44 3.45
CA GLY A 144 -3.96 22.93 3.17
C GLY A 144 -4.62 22.40 1.90
N LYS A 145 -3.89 21.66 1.04
CA LYS A 145 -4.40 21.13 -0.23
C LYS A 145 -5.04 19.75 -0.10
N ASP A 146 -4.51 18.91 0.77
CA ASP A 146 -4.95 17.53 0.92
C ASP A 146 -5.68 17.31 2.25
N CYS A 147 -6.64 16.42 2.24
CA CYS A 147 -7.31 15.90 3.42
C CYS A 147 -6.89 14.45 3.66
N HIS A 148 -6.86 14.05 4.92
CA HIS A 148 -6.58 12.69 5.34
C HIS A 148 -7.80 12.09 6.02
N CYS A 149 -8.15 10.87 5.65
CA CYS A 149 -9.12 10.06 6.38
C CYS A 149 -8.35 9.23 7.43
N LEU A 150 -8.77 9.35 8.67
CA LEU A 150 -8.13 8.71 9.84
C LEU A 150 -9.13 7.80 10.54
N ILE A 151 -8.63 6.67 11.05
CA ILE A 151 -9.36 5.82 11.99
C ILE A 151 -8.77 5.94 13.38
N TYR A 152 -9.63 6.00 14.38
CA TYR A 152 -9.27 6.08 15.79
C TYR A 152 -9.51 4.71 16.43
N LEU A 153 -8.52 4.20 17.15
CA LEU A 153 -8.55 2.89 17.81
C LEU A 153 -8.87 3.03 19.30
N ILE A 154 -9.44 1.99 19.88
CA ILE A 154 -9.82 1.92 21.30
C ILE A 154 -8.59 2.06 22.21
N ASP A 155 -7.46 1.49 21.83
CA ASP A 155 -6.24 1.45 22.64
C ASP A 155 -5.53 2.80 22.76
N GLY A 156 -6.10 3.88 22.23
CA GLY A 156 -5.51 5.23 22.29
C GLY A 156 -4.22 5.39 21.49
N GLU A 157 -3.90 4.43 20.64
CA GLU A 157 -2.78 4.53 19.69
C GLU A 157 -2.98 5.69 18.72
N LYS A 158 -1.89 6.07 18.05
CA LYS A 158 -1.95 7.12 17.04
C LYS A 158 -2.97 6.76 15.95
N PRO A 159 -3.79 7.74 15.52
CA PRO A 159 -4.79 7.48 14.50
C PRO A 159 -4.12 6.97 13.22
N LEU A 160 -4.68 5.91 12.63
CA LEU A 160 -4.18 5.32 11.41
C LEU A 160 -4.77 6.04 10.19
N ARG A 161 -3.89 6.43 9.26
CA ARG A 161 -4.30 7.08 8.02
C ARG A 161 -4.69 6.03 6.98
N ILE A 162 -5.95 6.09 6.51
CA ILE A 162 -6.51 5.17 5.52
C ILE A 162 -6.43 5.73 4.08
N ALA A 163 -6.64 7.04 3.93
CA ALA A 163 -6.67 7.66 2.61
C ALA A 163 -6.18 9.10 2.68
N THR A 164 -5.62 9.59 1.57
CA THR A 164 -5.23 10.98 1.35
C THR A 164 -5.75 11.40 -0.01
N GLY A 165 -6.39 12.55 -0.10
CA GLY A 165 -6.92 13.07 -1.35
C GLY A 165 -7.69 14.36 -1.17
N VAL A 166 -8.45 14.75 -2.18
CA VAL A 166 -9.29 15.97 -2.16
C VAL A 166 -10.43 15.80 -1.15
N GLU A 167 -10.87 16.88 -0.54
CA GLU A 167 -11.87 16.86 0.54
C GLU A 167 -13.18 16.14 0.12
N SER A 168 -13.64 16.33 -1.11
CA SER A 168 -14.85 15.69 -1.63
C SER A 168 -14.76 14.15 -1.66
N GLU A 169 -13.60 13.62 -2.05
CA GLU A 169 -13.33 12.18 -2.10
C GLU A 169 -13.20 11.61 -0.70
N ILE A 170 -12.46 12.30 0.17
CA ILE A 170 -12.26 11.88 1.56
C ILE A 170 -13.61 11.86 2.32
N ARG A 171 -14.51 12.82 2.06
CA ARG A 171 -15.87 12.78 2.63
C ARG A 171 -16.66 11.56 2.15
N ARG A 172 -16.49 11.15 0.88
CA ARG A 172 -17.14 9.95 0.33
C ARG A 172 -16.58 8.68 1.00
N VAL A 173 -15.26 8.60 1.15
CA VAL A 173 -14.60 7.49 1.87
C VAL A 173 -15.10 7.43 3.31
N ARG A 174 -15.10 8.56 4.03
CA ARG A 174 -15.59 8.64 5.41
C ARG A 174 -17.02 8.14 5.53
N LYS A 175 -17.94 8.66 4.71
CA LYS A 175 -19.35 8.24 4.74
C LYS A 175 -19.48 6.72 4.62
N LYS A 176 -18.73 6.13 3.67
CA LYS A 176 -18.74 4.69 3.47
C LYS A 176 -18.14 3.94 4.64
N MET A 177 -17.06 4.44 5.25
CA MET A 177 -16.47 3.87 6.45
C MET A 177 -17.41 3.94 7.64
N ASP A 178 -18.09 5.08 7.85
CA ASP A 178 -19.07 5.23 8.94
C ASP A 178 -20.19 4.18 8.86
N ASP A 179 -20.63 3.81 7.66
CA ASP A 179 -21.65 2.78 7.46
C ASP A 179 -21.16 1.37 7.87
N PHE A 180 -19.85 1.14 7.88
CA PHE A 180 -19.24 -0.12 8.31
C PHE A 180 -18.86 -0.14 9.80
N VAL A 181 -18.39 0.98 10.34
CA VAL A 181 -17.92 1.10 11.73
C VAL A 181 -19.08 1.20 12.73
N LYS A 182 -20.16 1.90 12.37
CA LYS A 182 -21.34 2.03 13.26
C LYS A 182 -21.90 0.68 13.74
N PRO A 183 -22.14 -0.33 12.87
CA PRO A 183 -22.60 -1.64 13.34
C PRO A 183 -21.61 -2.36 14.26
N ALA A 184 -20.31 -2.06 14.15
CA ALA A 184 -19.29 -2.63 15.04
C ALA A 184 -19.31 -1.97 16.41
N SER A 185 -19.43 -0.63 16.47
CA SER A 185 -19.55 0.12 17.74
C SER A 185 -20.80 -0.26 18.54
N ASP A 186 -21.92 -0.48 17.86
CA ASP A 186 -23.18 -0.89 18.52
C ASP A 186 -23.07 -2.30 19.12
N ARG A 187 -22.37 -3.21 18.43
CA ARG A 187 -22.08 -4.56 18.94
C ARG A 187 -21.12 -4.54 20.13
N LEU A 188 -20.09 -3.68 20.06
CA LEU A 188 -19.17 -3.50 21.19
C LEU A 188 -19.88 -2.96 22.41
N ALA A 189 -20.74 -1.96 22.25
CA ALA A 189 -21.57 -1.42 23.34
C ALA A 189 -22.48 -2.49 23.95
N ALA A 190 -23.13 -3.30 23.12
CA ALA A 190 -23.95 -4.42 23.57
C ALA A 190 -23.13 -5.49 24.33
N LYS A 191 -21.93 -5.80 23.85
CA LYS A 191 -21.02 -6.78 24.49
C LYS A 191 -20.51 -6.27 25.84
N MET A 192 -20.15 -4.99 25.93
CA MET A 192 -19.74 -4.35 27.19
C MET A 192 -20.90 -4.31 28.19
N ALA A 193 -22.11 -4.00 27.75
CA ALA A 193 -23.31 -4.03 28.61
C ALA A 193 -23.61 -5.46 29.13
N ALA A 194 -23.45 -6.49 28.29
CA ALA A 194 -23.65 -7.88 28.69
C ALA A 194 -22.55 -8.40 29.65
N SER A 195 -21.34 -7.84 29.62
CA SER A 195 -20.25 -8.23 30.53
C SER A 195 -20.31 -7.50 31.88
N ALA A 196 -21.13 -6.45 31.99
CA ALA A 196 -21.32 -5.68 33.22
C ALA A 196 -22.56 -6.12 34.04
N ALA A 197 -23.36 -7.03 33.48
CA ALA A 197 -24.54 -7.67 34.13
C ALA A 197 -24.18 -9.04 34.66
#